data_901e1fb21e2b48022e1ae44e96a1cb18
#
_entry.id   901e1fb21e2b48022e1ae44e96a1cb18
#
_cell.length_a   1.000
_cell.length_b   1.000
_cell.length_c   1.000
_cell.angle_alpha   90.00
_cell.angle_beta   90.00
_cell.angle_gamma   90.00
#
_symmetry.space_group_name_H-M   'P 1'
#
loop_
_entity.id
_entity.type
_entity.pdbx_description
1 polymer ?
#
loop_
_entity_poly.entity_id
_entity_poly.type
_entity_poly.pdbx_seq_one_letter_code
_entity_poly.pdbx_strand_id
1 'polypeptide(L)'
;MAAKPLRLVERPVPEPGPGELLVRVICCGVCRTDLHLAEGDLPPRAPDITPGHEVVGEVVATGSGAARFRPGDRVGVAWLGGTDGTCRYCRRGTENLCPASVYTGWDRHGGYAEYLTAAGAFVHPLPGGFSDAELAPLLCAGIIGYRALRRARVPPGGTLGIWGFGGSAHLAAQIAMGQGAEVHVFTRAQAARDLALSLGVASAQDSFDPAPVPLDSAIIFAPVGDVAPAALAALDRGGTCAIAGIYLTDIPPLNYDKHLFQERNLGSVTSNTRGDAAEFLTLAQRLAIKVTTTPYPFDQADQALVDLAGDRIHGAGVLLMKSAGTGG
;
A
#
# COMPACT_ATOMS: atom_id res chain seq x y z
N MET A 1 12.81 -10.98 14.40
CA MET A 1 11.71 -10.31 15.16
C MET A 1 11.66 -10.85 16.58
N ALA A 2 11.62 -9.98 17.60
CA ALA A 2 11.39 -10.40 18.97
C ALA A 2 9.99 -11.02 19.09
N ALA A 3 9.84 -12.09 19.89
CA ALA A 3 8.52 -12.66 20.14
C ALA A 3 7.65 -11.61 20.88
N LYS A 4 6.47 -11.33 20.36
CA LYS A 4 5.46 -10.41 20.90
C LYS A 4 5.93 -8.94 21.02
N PRO A 5 6.23 -8.26 19.90
CA PRO A 5 6.60 -6.84 19.91
C PRO A 5 5.41 -5.93 20.26
N LEU A 6 4.18 -6.40 20.09
CA LEU A 6 2.96 -5.66 20.42
C LEU A 6 2.46 -6.05 21.82
N ARG A 7 1.84 -5.09 22.50
CA ARG A 7 1.19 -5.30 23.80
C ARG A 7 -0.29 -4.91 23.68
N LEU A 8 -1.17 -5.85 23.99
CA LEU A 8 -2.60 -5.55 24.10
C LEU A 8 -2.83 -4.66 25.32
N VAL A 9 -3.50 -3.55 25.09
CA VAL A 9 -3.83 -2.55 26.13
C VAL A 9 -5.29 -2.15 26.02
N GLU A 10 -5.89 -1.78 27.14
CA GLU A 10 -7.22 -1.16 27.19
C GLU A 10 -7.07 0.35 27.26
N ARG A 11 -7.89 1.06 26.47
CA ARG A 11 -7.95 2.53 26.44
C ARG A 11 -9.41 2.98 26.37
N PRO A 12 -9.74 4.16 26.87
CA PRO A 12 -11.04 4.77 26.60
C PRO A 12 -11.28 4.91 25.09
N VAL A 13 -12.53 4.73 24.66
CA VAL A 13 -12.92 5.02 23.29
C VAL A 13 -12.62 6.50 23.01
N PRO A 14 -11.85 6.83 21.97
CA PRO A 14 -11.47 8.22 21.70
C PRO A 14 -12.68 9.04 21.22
N GLU A 15 -12.67 10.35 21.54
CA GLU A 15 -13.66 11.28 21.06
C GLU A 15 -13.18 11.98 19.77
N PRO A 16 -14.02 12.11 18.71
CA PRO A 16 -13.63 12.79 17.49
C PRO A 16 -13.57 14.30 17.68
N GLY A 17 -12.44 14.90 17.40
CA GLY A 17 -12.25 16.35 17.37
C GLY A 17 -12.91 17.02 16.16
N PRO A 18 -12.80 18.36 16.03
CA PRO A 18 -13.34 19.08 14.88
C PRO A 18 -12.80 18.54 13.55
N GLY A 19 -13.69 18.22 12.60
CA GLY A 19 -13.36 17.65 11.31
C GLY A 19 -13.01 16.15 11.34
N GLU A 20 -13.02 15.49 12.50
CA GLU A 20 -12.73 14.06 12.64
C GLU A 20 -13.99 13.19 12.70
N LEU A 21 -13.77 11.93 12.42
CA LEU A 21 -14.74 10.85 12.55
C LEU A 21 -14.25 9.89 13.64
N LEU A 22 -15.16 9.33 14.42
CA LEU A 22 -14.91 8.11 15.19
C LEU A 22 -15.32 6.92 14.33
N VAL A 23 -14.37 6.03 14.07
CA VAL A 23 -14.56 4.84 13.25
C VAL A 23 -14.45 3.59 14.13
N ARG A 24 -15.48 2.75 14.13
CA ARG A 24 -15.45 1.40 14.67
C ARG A 24 -14.76 0.50 13.63
N VAL A 25 -13.66 -0.11 13.99
CA VAL A 25 -12.87 -0.96 13.08
C VAL A 25 -13.58 -2.29 12.87
N ILE A 26 -13.70 -2.71 11.62
CA ILE A 26 -14.20 -4.03 11.22
C ILE A 26 -13.01 -4.95 10.97
N CYS A 27 -12.02 -4.47 10.22
CA CYS A 27 -10.76 -5.17 10.01
C CYS A 27 -9.63 -4.17 9.67
N CYS A 28 -8.40 -4.64 9.82
CA CYS A 28 -7.21 -3.87 9.44
C CYS A 28 -6.19 -4.76 8.76
N GLY A 29 -5.67 -4.35 7.61
CA GLY A 29 -4.58 -5.05 6.94
C GLY A 29 -3.28 -5.00 7.72
N VAL A 30 -2.39 -5.95 7.44
CA VAL A 30 -1.07 -6.10 8.05
C VAL A 30 0.00 -5.82 7.00
N CYS A 31 0.72 -4.72 7.18
CA CYS A 31 1.70 -4.21 6.24
C CYS A 31 3.14 -4.32 6.76
N ARG A 32 4.12 -4.33 5.85
CA ARG A 32 5.54 -4.26 6.24
C ARG A 32 5.88 -2.97 7.01
N THR A 33 5.16 -1.89 6.83
CA THR A 33 5.33 -0.68 7.64
C THR A 33 5.02 -0.93 9.12
N ASP A 34 3.98 -1.73 9.42
CA ASP A 34 3.65 -2.11 10.80
C ASP A 34 4.75 -3.01 11.40
N LEU A 35 5.34 -3.88 10.58
CA LEU A 35 6.50 -4.70 10.97
C LEU A 35 7.72 -3.82 11.28
N HIS A 36 8.08 -2.87 10.40
CA HIS A 36 9.20 -1.95 10.63
C HIS A 36 9.00 -1.08 11.87
N LEU A 37 7.76 -0.68 12.15
CA LEU A 37 7.42 0.01 13.39
C LEU A 37 7.63 -0.90 14.62
N ALA A 38 7.18 -2.15 14.55
CA ALA A 38 7.31 -3.12 15.63
C ALA A 38 8.76 -3.56 15.89
N GLU A 39 9.61 -3.60 14.86
CA GLU A 39 11.03 -3.92 14.95
C GLU A 39 11.90 -2.72 15.32
N GLY A 40 11.37 -1.50 15.24
CA GLY A 40 12.07 -0.25 15.55
C GLY A 40 12.87 0.34 14.37
N ASP A 41 12.81 -0.25 13.19
CA ASP A 41 13.41 0.32 11.96
C ASP A 41 12.74 1.64 11.59
N LEU A 42 11.44 1.77 11.87
CA LEU A 42 10.67 2.99 11.79
C LEU A 42 10.40 3.50 13.22
N PRO A 43 11.20 4.44 13.76
CA PRO A 43 11.02 4.91 15.12
C PRO A 43 9.63 5.51 15.34
N PRO A 44 8.90 5.12 16.39
CA PRO A 44 7.58 5.69 16.67
C PRO A 44 7.70 7.19 16.97
N ARG A 45 6.74 7.99 16.47
CA ARG A 45 6.69 9.44 16.71
C ARG A 45 5.91 9.83 17.96
N ALA A 46 5.20 8.86 18.53
CA ALA A 46 4.51 9.02 19.81
C ALA A 46 4.74 7.77 20.68
N PRO A 47 4.74 7.91 22.01
CA PRO A 47 4.82 6.75 22.90
C PRO A 47 3.58 5.87 22.73
N ASP A 48 3.75 4.57 22.91
CA ASP A 48 2.66 3.57 22.89
C ASP A 48 1.73 3.67 21.66
N ILE A 49 2.29 3.99 20.48
CA ILE A 49 1.51 4.10 19.24
C ILE A 49 0.84 2.76 18.88
N THR A 50 -0.41 2.83 18.48
CA THR A 50 -1.15 1.68 17.94
C THR A 50 -0.91 1.62 16.43
N PRO A 51 -0.35 0.53 15.88
CA PRO A 51 -0.14 0.35 14.43
C PRO A 51 -1.45 0.21 13.65
N GLY A 52 -1.32 0.01 12.34
CA GLY A 52 -2.43 -0.29 11.43
C GLY A 52 -2.92 0.92 10.66
N HIS A 53 -2.84 0.83 9.34
CA HIS A 53 -3.20 1.91 8.41
C HIS A 53 -3.94 1.41 7.16
N GLU A 54 -4.47 0.20 7.21
CA GLU A 54 -5.29 -0.40 6.17
C GLU A 54 -6.67 -0.71 6.77
N VAL A 55 -7.38 0.32 7.24
CA VAL A 55 -8.57 0.15 8.09
C VAL A 55 -9.83 0.17 7.26
N VAL A 56 -10.63 -0.86 7.39
CA VAL A 56 -12.04 -0.89 7.01
C VAL A 56 -12.88 -0.77 8.26
N GLY A 57 -13.81 0.17 8.29
CA GLY A 57 -14.64 0.42 9.46
C GLY A 57 -15.95 1.12 9.13
N GLU A 58 -16.71 1.38 10.18
CA GLU A 58 -17.98 2.10 10.15
C GLU A 58 -17.89 3.36 11.00
N VAL A 59 -18.37 4.48 10.48
CA VAL A 59 -18.45 5.72 11.23
C VAL A 59 -19.50 5.57 12.33
N VAL A 60 -19.14 5.83 13.58
CA VAL A 60 -20.07 5.75 14.72
C VAL A 60 -20.37 7.12 15.33
N ALA A 61 -19.47 8.09 15.15
CA ALA A 61 -19.70 9.48 15.55
C ALA A 61 -18.88 10.43 14.64
N THR A 62 -19.30 11.70 14.61
CA THR A 62 -18.63 12.76 13.86
C THR A 62 -18.37 13.97 14.74
N GLY A 63 -17.15 14.51 14.66
CA GLY A 63 -16.83 15.80 15.25
C GLY A 63 -17.45 16.96 14.47
N SER A 64 -17.45 18.15 15.04
CA SER A 64 -17.99 19.35 14.40
C SER A 64 -17.31 19.62 13.05
N GLY A 65 -18.06 19.93 12.01
CA GLY A 65 -17.53 20.22 10.67
C GLY A 65 -17.16 19.00 9.81
N ALA A 66 -17.30 17.78 10.30
CA ALA A 66 -17.06 16.55 9.55
C ALA A 66 -18.29 16.14 8.71
N ALA A 67 -18.70 16.98 7.76
CA ALA A 67 -19.98 16.84 7.03
C ALA A 67 -19.97 15.81 5.88
N ARG A 68 -18.79 15.25 5.51
CA ARG A 68 -18.66 14.35 4.36
C ARG A 68 -19.23 12.96 4.63
N PHE A 69 -19.22 12.53 5.87
CA PHE A 69 -19.68 11.22 6.33
C PHE A 69 -20.62 11.35 7.51
N ARG A 70 -21.44 10.34 7.72
CA ARG A 70 -22.40 10.25 8.82
C ARG A 70 -22.31 8.89 9.51
N PRO A 71 -22.79 8.76 10.75
CA PRO A 71 -22.90 7.46 11.43
C PRO A 71 -23.62 6.42 10.56
N GLY A 72 -23.04 5.20 10.49
CA GLY A 72 -23.48 4.11 9.63
C GLY A 72 -22.75 4.03 8.28
N ASP A 73 -22.02 5.07 7.85
CA ASP A 73 -21.24 5.00 6.62
C ASP A 73 -20.04 4.05 6.79
N ARG A 74 -19.86 3.16 5.81
CA ARG A 74 -18.72 2.25 5.71
C ARG A 74 -17.55 2.95 5.03
N VAL A 75 -16.38 2.97 5.68
CA VAL A 75 -15.26 3.83 5.27
C VAL A 75 -13.92 3.11 5.36
N GLY A 76 -12.94 3.62 4.59
CA GLY A 76 -11.54 3.22 4.63
C GLY A 76 -10.64 4.31 5.21
N VAL A 77 -9.72 3.94 6.11
CA VAL A 77 -8.67 4.84 6.60
C VAL A 77 -7.31 4.30 6.14
N ALA A 78 -6.58 5.14 5.40
CA ALA A 78 -5.30 4.80 4.78
C ALA A 78 -4.12 5.43 5.51
N TRP A 79 -2.89 5.19 5.00
CA TRP A 79 -1.64 5.69 5.57
C TRP A 79 -1.60 7.20 5.75
N LEU A 80 -1.90 7.99 4.68
CA LEU A 80 -1.93 9.44 4.77
C LEU A 80 -3.18 9.91 5.51
N GLY A 81 -3.03 10.30 6.77
CA GLY A 81 -4.10 10.71 7.67
C GLY A 81 -4.25 12.23 7.83
N GLY A 82 -3.31 13.03 7.29
CA GLY A 82 -3.37 14.50 7.38
C GLY A 82 -2.24 15.20 6.65
N THR A 83 -2.46 16.49 6.29
CA THR A 83 -1.44 17.41 5.76
C THR A 83 -1.79 18.84 6.19
N ASP A 84 -0.88 19.81 6.01
CA ASP A 84 -1.15 21.21 6.34
C ASP A 84 -2.13 21.91 5.38
N GLY A 85 -2.39 21.31 4.20
CA GLY A 85 -3.28 21.86 3.19
C GLY A 85 -2.80 23.16 2.50
N THR A 86 -1.74 23.79 2.99
CA THR A 86 -1.33 25.15 2.61
C THR A 86 0.06 25.26 2.00
N CYS A 87 0.93 24.29 2.19
CA CYS A 87 2.28 24.32 1.62
C CYS A 87 2.27 24.19 0.09
N ARG A 88 3.41 24.43 -0.53
CA ARG A 88 3.55 24.35 -2.00
C ARG A 88 3.16 22.97 -2.57
N TYR A 89 3.35 21.90 -1.80
CA TYR A 89 3.03 20.54 -2.23
C TYR A 89 1.51 20.30 -2.19
N CYS A 90 0.85 20.69 -1.11
CA CYS A 90 -0.61 20.58 -0.97
C CYS A 90 -1.32 21.39 -2.06
N ARG A 91 -0.89 22.63 -2.30
CA ARG A 91 -1.47 23.51 -3.35
C ARG A 91 -1.31 22.97 -4.77
N ARG A 92 -0.31 22.12 -5.02
CA ARG A 92 -0.07 21.48 -6.34
C ARG A 92 -0.73 20.10 -6.48
N GLY A 93 -1.44 19.61 -5.45
CA GLY A 93 -1.99 18.25 -5.47
C GLY A 93 -0.94 17.15 -5.33
N THR A 94 0.25 17.47 -4.80
CA THR A 94 1.31 16.52 -4.44
C THR A 94 1.47 16.45 -2.93
N GLU A 95 0.36 16.37 -2.23
CA GLU A 95 0.23 16.45 -0.77
C GLU A 95 0.93 15.32 -0.02
N ASN A 96 1.19 14.20 -0.68
CA ASN A 96 2.05 13.13 -0.16
C ASN A 96 3.49 13.59 0.14
N LEU A 97 3.91 14.75 -0.39
CA LEU A 97 5.21 15.38 -0.14
C LEU A 97 5.13 16.53 0.87
N CYS A 98 4.01 16.70 1.54
CA CYS A 98 3.84 17.72 2.57
C CYS A 98 4.80 17.46 3.73
N PRO A 99 5.61 18.44 4.16
CA PRO A 99 6.53 18.26 5.28
C PRO A 99 5.81 18.11 6.64
N ALA A 100 4.54 18.50 6.70
CA ALA A 100 3.67 18.33 7.87
C ALA A 100 2.63 17.21 7.67
N SER A 101 2.99 16.16 6.91
CA SER A 101 2.14 14.98 6.79
C SER A 101 1.99 14.27 8.12
N VAL A 102 0.78 13.80 8.38
CA VAL A 102 0.40 12.97 9.53
C VAL A 102 0.01 11.60 9.03
N TYR A 103 0.57 10.55 9.60
CA TYR A 103 0.38 9.19 9.16
C TYR A 103 -0.35 8.34 10.21
N THR A 104 -1.36 7.60 9.75
CA THR A 104 -2.14 6.67 10.56
C THR A 104 -1.27 5.49 10.99
N GLY A 105 -1.31 5.14 12.26
CA GLY A 105 -0.50 4.04 12.83
C GLY A 105 0.96 4.42 13.12
N TRP A 106 1.35 5.68 12.89
CA TRP A 106 2.70 6.17 13.16
C TRP A 106 2.73 7.51 13.90
N ASP A 107 2.08 8.56 13.38
CA ASP A 107 1.94 9.86 14.06
C ASP A 107 0.73 9.89 14.99
N ARG A 108 -0.28 9.10 14.67
CA ARG A 108 -1.51 8.94 15.45
C ARG A 108 -1.89 7.46 15.50
N HIS A 109 -2.68 7.08 16.51
CA HIS A 109 -3.14 5.71 16.67
C HIS A 109 -3.85 5.20 15.40
N GLY A 110 -3.55 3.96 15.02
CA GLY A 110 -4.08 3.26 13.87
C GLY A 110 -5.12 2.21 14.21
N GLY A 111 -5.34 1.31 13.27
CA GLY A 111 -6.44 0.37 13.25
C GLY A 111 -6.23 -0.99 13.94
N TYR A 112 -5.09 -1.21 14.62
CA TYR A 112 -4.97 -2.36 15.51
C TYR A 112 -5.68 -2.04 16.83
N ALA A 113 -6.93 -1.65 16.71
CA ALA A 113 -7.81 -1.23 17.81
C ALA A 113 -9.26 -1.41 17.39
N GLU A 114 -10.18 -1.46 18.37
CA GLU A 114 -11.61 -1.53 18.09
C GLU A 114 -12.18 -0.21 17.54
N TYR A 115 -11.56 0.92 17.92
CA TYR A 115 -11.94 2.26 17.50
C TYR A 115 -10.70 3.12 17.21
N LEU A 116 -10.83 4.02 16.24
CA LEU A 116 -9.86 5.09 16.01
C LEU A 116 -10.57 6.38 15.61
N THR A 117 -9.90 7.52 15.80
CA THR A 117 -10.32 8.78 15.16
C THR A 117 -9.54 9.01 13.88
N ALA A 118 -10.19 9.56 12.86
CA ALA A 118 -9.56 9.89 11.58
C ALA A 118 -10.08 11.22 11.05
N ALA A 119 -9.21 12.03 10.44
CA ALA A 119 -9.62 13.26 9.78
C ALA A 119 -10.54 12.95 8.59
N GLY A 120 -11.79 13.40 8.61
CA GLY A 120 -12.80 13.08 7.60
C GLY A 120 -12.39 13.44 6.16
N ALA A 121 -11.52 14.44 5.99
CA ALA A 121 -10.96 14.82 4.70
C ALA A 121 -10.00 13.77 4.10
N PHE A 122 -9.47 12.85 4.91
CA PHE A 122 -8.52 11.79 4.53
C PHE A 122 -9.12 10.40 4.61
N VAL A 123 -10.39 10.28 4.95
CA VAL A 123 -11.15 9.04 4.94
C VAL A 123 -11.72 8.80 3.55
N HIS A 124 -11.75 7.55 3.12
CA HIS A 124 -12.16 7.14 1.77
C HIS A 124 -13.50 6.40 1.80
N PRO A 125 -14.44 6.74 0.90
CA PRO A 125 -15.58 5.87 0.64
C PRO A 125 -15.07 4.56 0.05
N LEU A 126 -15.66 3.44 0.47
CA LEU A 126 -15.25 2.12 0.00
C LEU A 126 -16.08 1.68 -1.21
N PRO A 127 -15.44 1.07 -2.22
CA PRO A 127 -16.13 0.54 -3.38
C PRO A 127 -16.96 -0.71 -3.00
N GLY A 128 -18.02 -0.96 -3.77
CA GLY A 128 -18.76 -2.23 -3.69
C GLY A 128 -18.05 -3.38 -4.39
N GLY A 129 -18.57 -4.60 -4.18
CA GLY A 129 -18.07 -5.80 -4.87
C GLY A 129 -16.91 -6.51 -4.19
N PHE A 130 -16.49 -6.04 -3.00
CA PHE A 130 -15.44 -6.64 -2.17
C PHE A 130 -15.94 -6.91 -0.76
N SER A 131 -15.45 -7.97 -0.14
CA SER A 131 -15.58 -8.18 1.30
C SER A 131 -14.73 -7.17 2.09
N ASP A 132 -15.00 -7.01 3.41
CA ASP A 132 -14.20 -6.12 4.25
C ASP A 132 -12.70 -6.51 4.25
N ALA A 133 -12.42 -7.80 4.32
CA ALA A 133 -11.06 -8.30 4.29
C ALA A 133 -10.33 -8.00 2.97
N GLU A 134 -11.03 -8.06 1.82
CA GLU A 134 -10.43 -7.73 0.53
C GLU A 134 -10.20 -6.21 0.37
N LEU A 135 -11.01 -5.38 1.03
CA LEU A 135 -10.86 -3.93 0.97
C LEU A 135 -9.64 -3.42 1.76
N ALA A 136 -9.28 -4.07 2.86
CA ALA A 136 -8.21 -3.60 3.72
C ALA A 136 -6.87 -3.41 2.96
N PRO A 137 -6.32 -4.39 2.23
CA PRO A 137 -5.04 -4.20 1.51
C PRO A 137 -5.14 -3.22 0.34
N LEU A 138 -6.36 -2.93 -0.15
CA LEU A 138 -6.53 -1.89 -1.18
C LEU A 138 -6.14 -0.52 -0.66
N LEU A 139 -6.27 -0.26 0.65
CA LEU A 139 -6.02 1.04 1.29
C LEU A 139 -4.54 1.38 1.48
N CYS A 140 -3.63 0.42 1.30
CA CYS A 140 -2.19 0.67 1.28
C CYS A 140 -1.55 0.04 0.05
N ALA A 141 -1.44 -1.29 0.00
CA ALA A 141 -0.79 -2.02 -1.08
C ALA A 141 -1.36 -1.65 -2.46
N GLY A 142 -2.68 -1.52 -2.56
CA GLY A 142 -3.36 -1.11 -3.77
C GLY A 142 -3.06 0.33 -4.18
N ILE A 143 -3.23 1.28 -3.27
CA ILE A 143 -3.01 2.72 -3.55
C ILE A 143 -1.56 2.98 -3.93
N ILE A 144 -0.58 2.41 -3.20
CA ILE A 144 0.84 2.61 -3.51
C ILE A 144 1.23 1.93 -4.83
N GLY A 145 0.65 0.77 -5.12
CA GLY A 145 0.82 0.09 -6.41
C GLY A 145 0.32 0.94 -7.58
N TYR A 146 -0.84 1.54 -7.44
CA TYR A 146 -1.40 2.46 -8.44
C TYR A 146 -0.54 3.72 -8.60
N ARG A 147 -0.09 4.32 -7.48
CA ARG A 147 0.82 5.45 -7.57
C ARG A 147 2.14 5.08 -8.25
N ALA A 148 2.66 3.88 -8.03
CA ALA A 148 3.85 3.40 -8.72
C ALA A 148 3.62 3.32 -10.25
N LEU A 149 2.47 2.82 -10.71
CA LEU A 149 2.09 2.83 -12.13
C LEU A 149 2.07 4.25 -12.70
N ARG A 150 1.46 5.21 -12.00
CA ARG A 150 1.46 6.61 -12.44
C ARG A 150 2.87 7.21 -12.52
N ARG A 151 3.75 6.84 -11.59
CA ARG A 151 5.16 7.31 -11.55
C ARG A 151 6.00 6.63 -12.63
N ALA A 152 5.73 5.38 -12.94
CA ALA A 152 6.37 4.64 -14.03
C ALA A 152 5.96 5.12 -15.43
N ARG A 153 4.83 5.87 -15.54
CA ARG A 153 4.36 6.47 -16.80
C ARG A 153 4.12 5.43 -17.90
N VAL A 154 3.53 4.30 -17.55
CA VAL A 154 3.21 3.26 -18.54
C VAL A 154 2.35 3.85 -19.67
N PRO A 155 2.79 3.82 -20.93
CA PRO A 155 1.99 4.33 -22.02
C PRO A 155 0.79 3.38 -22.32
N PRO A 156 -0.29 3.85 -22.93
CA PRO A 156 -1.39 2.99 -23.34
C PRO A 156 -0.91 1.84 -24.25
N GLY A 157 -1.22 0.60 -23.88
CA GLY A 157 -0.77 -0.59 -24.61
C GLY A 157 0.74 -0.88 -24.50
N GLY A 158 1.43 -0.20 -23.59
CA GLY A 158 2.87 -0.35 -23.42
C GLY A 158 3.28 -1.57 -22.61
N THR A 159 4.59 -1.82 -22.56
CA THR A 159 5.22 -2.93 -21.84
C THR A 159 5.71 -2.50 -20.47
N LEU A 160 5.33 -3.25 -19.43
CA LEU A 160 5.70 -2.97 -18.03
C LEU A 160 6.47 -4.13 -17.41
N GLY A 161 7.65 -3.87 -16.89
CA GLY A 161 8.39 -4.79 -16.02
C GLY A 161 8.10 -4.53 -14.54
N ILE A 162 7.88 -5.59 -13.76
CA ILE A 162 7.67 -5.50 -12.31
C ILE A 162 8.71 -6.38 -11.60
N TRP A 163 9.60 -5.75 -10.82
CA TRP A 163 10.60 -6.42 -10.00
C TRP A 163 10.11 -6.60 -8.57
N GLY A 164 9.98 -7.89 -8.15
CA GLY A 164 9.33 -8.29 -6.91
C GLY A 164 7.81 -8.37 -7.06
N PHE A 165 7.22 -9.51 -6.62
CA PHE A 165 5.79 -9.77 -6.82
C PHE A 165 5.12 -10.16 -5.50
N GLY A 166 4.86 -9.15 -4.67
CA GLY A 166 4.15 -9.23 -3.40
C GLY A 166 2.81 -8.46 -3.41
N GLY A 167 2.37 -8.04 -2.21
CA GLY A 167 1.07 -7.40 -2.01
C GLY A 167 0.75 -6.24 -2.94
N SER A 168 1.66 -5.27 -3.13
CA SER A 168 1.41 -4.14 -4.04
C SER A 168 1.55 -4.53 -5.52
N ALA A 169 2.50 -5.40 -5.83
CA ALA A 169 2.80 -5.77 -7.22
C ALA A 169 1.65 -6.52 -7.89
N HIS A 170 1.03 -7.51 -7.20
CA HIS A 170 -0.06 -8.29 -7.79
C HIS A 170 -1.31 -7.43 -8.05
N LEU A 171 -1.57 -6.40 -7.24
CA LEU A 171 -2.68 -5.47 -7.47
C LEU A 171 -2.34 -4.49 -8.61
N ALA A 172 -1.11 -3.94 -8.62
CA ALA A 172 -0.64 -3.06 -9.69
C ALA A 172 -0.65 -3.75 -11.07
N ALA A 173 -0.20 -5.01 -11.14
CA ALA A 173 -0.20 -5.79 -12.38
C ALA A 173 -1.61 -5.92 -12.97
N GLN A 174 -2.61 -6.23 -12.15
CA GLN A 174 -4.00 -6.34 -12.60
C GLN A 174 -4.55 -5.01 -13.12
N ILE A 175 -4.24 -3.88 -12.45
CA ILE A 175 -4.61 -2.55 -12.94
C ILE A 175 -3.93 -2.26 -14.28
N ALA A 176 -2.62 -2.52 -14.40
CA ALA A 176 -1.87 -2.28 -15.63
C ALA A 176 -2.43 -3.08 -16.79
N MET A 177 -2.66 -4.38 -16.61
CA MET A 177 -3.28 -5.26 -17.61
C MET A 177 -4.69 -4.80 -17.95
N GLY A 178 -5.50 -4.43 -16.96
CA GLY A 178 -6.85 -3.88 -17.17
C GLY A 178 -6.87 -2.54 -17.91
N GLN A 179 -5.74 -1.83 -17.95
CA GLN A 179 -5.52 -0.62 -18.76
C GLN A 179 -4.85 -0.91 -20.11
N GLY A 180 -4.62 -2.19 -20.43
CA GLY A 180 -4.10 -2.66 -21.73
C GLY A 180 -2.59 -2.81 -21.80
N ALA A 181 -1.86 -2.70 -20.66
CA ALA A 181 -0.41 -2.94 -20.67
C ALA A 181 -0.07 -4.43 -20.74
N GLU A 182 1.02 -4.76 -21.44
CA GLU A 182 1.67 -6.07 -21.38
C GLU A 182 2.62 -6.11 -20.18
N VAL A 183 2.40 -7.05 -19.24
CA VAL A 183 3.13 -7.08 -17.97
C VAL A 183 4.09 -8.26 -17.91
N HIS A 184 5.36 -7.99 -17.57
CA HIS A 184 6.43 -8.95 -17.33
C HIS A 184 6.89 -8.88 -15.89
N VAL A 185 7.01 -10.03 -15.20
CA VAL A 185 7.35 -10.08 -13.77
C VAL A 185 8.74 -10.68 -13.57
N PHE A 186 9.52 -10.07 -12.70
CA PHE A 186 10.88 -10.48 -12.33
C PHE A 186 10.94 -10.72 -10.83
N THR A 187 10.98 -11.99 -10.38
CA THR A 187 10.99 -12.33 -8.96
C THR A 187 11.63 -13.68 -8.68
N ARG A 188 12.35 -13.78 -7.54
CA ARG A 188 13.10 -14.98 -7.17
C ARG A 188 12.22 -16.18 -6.81
N ALA A 189 11.12 -15.91 -6.08
CA ALA A 189 10.27 -16.97 -5.54
C ALA A 189 9.43 -17.62 -6.65
N GLN A 190 9.52 -18.96 -6.79
CA GLN A 190 8.71 -19.70 -7.77
C GLN A 190 7.20 -19.48 -7.55
N ALA A 191 6.73 -19.56 -6.30
CA ALA A 191 5.30 -19.33 -5.97
C ALA A 191 4.81 -17.94 -6.42
N ALA A 192 5.67 -16.90 -6.36
CA ALA A 192 5.33 -15.56 -6.84
C ALA A 192 5.26 -15.51 -8.38
N ARG A 193 6.13 -16.25 -9.09
CA ARG A 193 6.05 -16.40 -10.56
C ARG A 193 4.77 -17.12 -10.96
N ASP A 194 4.44 -18.21 -10.28
CA ASP A 194 3.22 -18.98 -10.56
C ASP A 194 1.95 -18.13 -10.31
N LEU A 195 1.93 -17.36 -9.23
CA LEU A 195 0.85 -16.41 -8.96
C LEU A 195 0.73 -15.36 -10.10
N ALA A 196 1.85 -14.78 -10.53
CA ALA A 196 1.85 -13.80 -11.62
C ALA A 196 1.26 -14.39 -12.91
N LEU A 197 1.72 -15.57 -13.32
CA LEU A 197 1.19 -16.27 -14.50
C LEU A 197 -0.30 -16.61 -14.35
N SER A 198 -0.75 -17.02 -13.17
CA SER A 198 -2.17 -17.30 -12.91
C SER A 198 -3.07 -16.07 -13.02
N LEU A 199 -2.51 -14.87 -12.83
CA LEU A 199 -3.19 -13.59 -13.02
C LEU A 199 -3.20 -13.12 -14.49
N GLY A 200 -2.46 -13.80 -15.37
CA GLY A 200 -2.45 -13.51 -16.80
C GLY A 200 -1.34 -12.56 -17.27
N VAL A 201 -0.25 -12.39 -16.50
CA VAL A 201 0.92 -11.64 -16.99
C VAL A 201 1.57 -12.34 -18.18
N ALA A 202 2.19 -11.59 -19.09
CA ALA A 202 2.79 -12.13 -20.31
C ALA A 202 3.96 -13.07 -20.04
N SER A 203 4.73 -12.80 -18.99
CA SER A 203 5.83 -13.67 -18.56
C SER A 203 6.25 -13.44 -17.11
N ALA A 204 6.89 -14.44 -16.51
CA ALA A 204 7.47 -14.34 -15.17
C ALA A 204 8.81 -15.07 -15.11
N GLN A 205 9.88 -14.34 -14.78
CA GLN A 205 11.27 -14.80 -14.77
C GLN A 205 11.93 -14.58 -13.41
N ASP A 206 13.19 -15.04 -13.27
CA ASP A 206 14.02 -14.66 -12.12
C ASP A 206 14.41 -13.18 -12.19
N SER A 207 14.74 -12.60 -11.03
CA SER A 207 14.99 -11.16 -10.87
C SER A 207 16.10 -10.59 -11.76
N PHE A 208 17.02 -11.41 -12.21
CA PHE A 208 18.18 -11.00 -13.02
C PHE A 208 18.15 -11.59 -14.44
N ASP A 209 17.12 -12.34 -14.78
CA ASP A 209 16.95 -12.82 -16.16
C ASP A 209 16.72 -11.64 -17.12
N PRO A 210 17.13 -11.76 -18.39
CA PRO A 210 16.87 -10.74 -19.38
C PRO A 210 15.38 -10.57 -19.63
N ALA A 211 14.96 -9.34 -19.86
CA ALA A 211 13.59 -9.05 -20.27
C ALA A 211 13.35 -9.64 -21.68
N PRO A 212 12.19 -10.28 -21.91
CA PRO A 212 11.88 -10.90 -23.20
C PRO A 212 11.68 -9.88 -24.32
N VAL A 213 11.33 -8.66 -23.96
CA VAL A 213 11.13 -7.51 -24.85
C VAL A 213 11.67 -6.24 -24.20
N PRO A 214 12.02 -5.19 -24.97
CA PRO A 214 12.30 -3.87 -24.39
C PRO A 214 11.08 -3.34 -23.65
N LEU A 215 11.29 -2.72 -22.47
CA LEU A 215 10.21 -2.28 -21.61
C LEU A 215 10.03 -0.75 -21.70
N ASP A 216 8.79 -0.29 -21.88
CA ASP A 216 8.47 1.14 -21.80
C ASP A 216 8.60 1.66 -20.35
N SER A 217 8.30 0.80 -19.37
CA SER A 217 8.28 1.17 -17.98
C SER A 217 8.71 0.02 -17.07
N ALA A 218 9.24 0.39 -15.89
CA ALA A 218 9.60 -0.57 -14.86
C ALA A 218 9.14 -0.09 -13.48
N ILE A 219 8.75 -1.04 -12.61
CA ILE A 219 8.47 -0.78 -11.20
C ILE A 219 9.26 -1.75 -10.34
N ILE A 220 9.93 -1.24 -9.32
CA ILE A 220 10.66 -2.04 -8.34
C ILE A 220 9.91 -2.00 -7.02
N PHE A 221 9.32 -3.14 -6.63
CA PHE A 221 8.73 -3.36 -5.31
C PHE A 221 9.66 -4.17 -4.40
N ALA A 222 10.65 -4.86 -4.96
CA ALA A 222 11.65 -5.58 -4.18
C ALA A 222 12.50 -4.62 -3.35
N PRO A 223 12.77 -4.89 -2.05
CA PRO A 223 13.58 -4.02 -1.19
C PRO A 223 15.09 -4.23 -1.42
N VAL A 224 15.52 -4.41 -2.66
CA VAL A 224 16.89 -4.76 -3.06
C VAL A 224 17.37 -3.82 -4.15
N GLY A 225 18.38 -3.00 -3.85
CA GLY A 225 18.93 -2.00 -4.78
C GLY A 225 19.62 -2.61 -6.00
N ASP A 226 20.16 -3.83 -5.86
CA ASP A 226 20.87 -4.53 -6.94
C ASP A 226 20.03 -4.80 -8.18
N VAL A 227 18.69 -4.83 -8.06
CA VAL A 227 17.80 -5.00 -9.21
C VAL A 227 17.62 -3.72 -10.04
N ALA A 228 17.98 -2.55 -9.51
CA ALA A 228 17.77 -1.28 -10.20
C ALA A 228 18.59 -1.17 -11.51
N PRO A 229 19.88 -1.56 -11.57
CA PRO A 229 20.60 -1.60 -12.84
C PRO A 229 20.00 -2.56 -13.86
N ALA A 230 19.49 -3.73 -13.42
CA ALA A 230 18.85 -4.69 -14.31
C ALA A 230 17.54 -4.12 -14.88
N ALA A 231 16.71 -3.51 -14.04
CA ALA A 231 15.48 -2.86 -14.47
C ALA A 231 15.73 -1.70 -15.45
N LEU A 232 16.73 -0.86 -15.18
CA LEU A 232 17.11 0.26 -16.08
C LEU A 232 17.66 -0.24 -17.42
N ALA A 233 18.46 -1.32 -17.41
CA ALA A 233 19.00 -1.91 -18.63
C ALA A 233 17.93 -2.56 -19.52
N ALA A 234 16.84 -3.02 -18.93
CA ALA A 234 15.70 -3.61 -19.63
C ALA A 234 14.77 -2.57 -20.26
N LEU A 235 14.86 -1.28 -19.85
CA LEU A 235 14.04 -0.21 -20.44
C LEU A 235 14.43 0.06 -21.88
N ASP A 236 13.45 0.34 -22.71
CA ASP A 236 13.64 0.97 -23.99
C ASP A 236 14.03 2.45 -23.82
N ARG A 237 14.25 3.15 -24.93
CA ARG A 237 14.57 4.58 -24.98
C ARG A 237 13.44 5.42 -24.37
N GLY A 238 13.80 6.38 -23.54
CA GLY A 238 12.81 7.23 -22.85
C GLY A 238 12.04 6.55 -21.70
N GLY A 239 12.30 5.27 -21.45
CA GLY A 239 11.59 4.50 -20.44
C GLY A 239 11.80 5.02 -19.03
N THR A 240 10.84 4.72 -18.14
CA THR A 240 10.86 5.20 -16.76
C THR A 240 10.80 4.04 -15.77
N CYS A 241 11.78 4.00 -14.84
CA CYS A 241 11.78 3.08 -13.69
C CYS A 241 11.32 3.81 -12.43
N ALA A 242 10.29 3.29 -11.76
CA ALA A 242 9.78 3.78 -10.48
C ALA A 242 10.11 2.81 -9.34
N ILE A 243 10.86 3.26 -8.33
CA ILE A 243 11.15 2.48 -7.12
C ILE A 243 10.04 2.73 -6.10
N ALA A 244 9.30 1.70 -5.75
CA ALA A 244 8.21 1.72 -4.79
C ALA A 244 8.45 0.84 -3.54
N GLY A 245 9.54 0.08 -3.52
CA GLY A 245 9.99 -0.64 -2.32
C GLY A 245 10.41 0.31 -1.21
N ILE A 246 10.06 -0.02 0.03
CA ILE A 246 10.54 0.67 1.23
C ILE A 246 11.77 -0.05 1.79
N TYR A 247 12.64 0.68 2.49
CA TYR A 247 13.90 0.13 3.03
C TYR A 247 14.75 -0.57 1.96
N LEU A 248 14.83 0.05 0.78
CA LEU A 248 15.68 -0.43 -0.29
C LEU A 248 17.16 -0.36 0.15
N THR A 249 17.92 -1.41 -0.11
CA THR A 249 19.38 -1.36 0.03
C THR A 249 19.96 -0.37 -0.96
N ASP A 250 21.22 0.05 -0.75
CA ASP A 250 21.88 0.98 -1.67
C ASP A 250 21.84 0.47 -3.11
N ILE A 251 21.64 1.41 -4.05
CA ILE A 251 21.74 1.12 -5.47
C ILE A 251 23.21 1.11 -5.85
N PRO A 252 23.71 0.03 -6.49
CA PRO A 252 25.12 -0.01 -6.92
C PRO A 252 25.40 1.06 -7.99
N PRO A 253 26.69 1.39 -8.24
CA PRO A 253 27.06 2.37 -9.27
C PRO A 253 26.43 2.06 -10.62
N LEU A 254 25.83 3.08 -11.24
CA LEU A 254 25.21 2.97 -12.55
C LEU A 254 26.21 3.33 -13.66
N ASN A 255 26.30 2.51 -14.70
CA ASN A 255 26.97 2.88 -15.94
C ASN A 255 26.05 3.80 -16.73
N TYR A 256 26.49 5.02 -17.03
CA TYR A 256 25.67 6.05 -17.69
C TYR A 256 25.14 5.57 -19.05
N ASP A 257 26.02 5.07 -19.92
CA ASP A 257 25.65 4.66 -21.28
C ASP A 257 24.62 3.53 -21.29
N LYS A 258 24.83 2.54 -20.41
CA LYS A 258 23.96 1.36 -20.32
C LYS A 258 22.62 1.64 -19.66
N HIS A 259 22.60 2.51 -18.64
CA HIS A 259 21.43 2.60 -17.76
C HIS A 259 20.61 3.89 -17.94
N LEU A 260 21.24 5.02 -18.40
CA LEU A 260 20.59 6.33 -18.41
C LEU A 260 20.63 7.06 -19.77
N PHE A 261 21.67 6.86 -20.59
CA PHE A 261 21.98 7.68 -21.74
C PHE A 261 20.82 7.86 -22.74
N GLN A 262 19.98 6.87 -22.91
CA GLN A 262 18.83 6.90 -23.85
C GLN A 262 17.58 7.59 -23.26
N GLU A 263 17.74 8.68 -22.52
CA GLU A 263 16.66 9.43 -21.81
C GLU A 263 15.89 8.60 -20.81
N ARG A 264 16.51 7.54 -20.28
CA ARG A 264 15.90 6.70 -19.25
C ARG A 264 15.83 7.43 -17.92
N ASN A 265 14.74 7.25 -17.21
CA ASN A 265 14.46 7.92 -15.96
C ASN A 265 14.43 6.93 -14.80
N LEU A 266 15.06 7.29 -13.68
CA LEU A 266 14.93 6.60 -12.39
C LEU A 266 14.28 7.55 -11.39
N GLY A 267 13.18 7.14 -10.81
CA GLY A 267 12.48 7.91 -9.79
C GLY A 267 11.96 7.06 -8.66
N SER A 268 11.52 7.67 -7.58
CA SER A 268 10.95 6.97 -6.43
C SER A 268 9.49 7.32 -6.22
N VAL A 269 8.85 6.48 -5.40
CA VAL A 269 7.47 6.65 -4.93
C VAL A 269 7.50 6.84 -3.42
N THR A 270 6.76 7.83 -2.93
CA THR A 270 6.62 8.09 -1.50
C THR A 270 5.17 8.35 -1.18
N SER A 271 4.58 7.53 -0.29
CA SER A 271 3.19 7.68 0.14
C SER A 271 2.23 7.78 -1.06
N ASN A 272 1.08 8.38 -0.88
CA ASN A 272 0.06 8.59 -1.91
C ASN A 272 -0.69 9.90 -1.66
N THR A 273 -1.37 10.40 -2.69
CA THR A 273 -2.36 11.48 -2.53
C THR A 273 -3.75 10.91 -2.31
N ARG A 274 -4.69 11.73 -1.81
CA ARG A 274 -6.12 11.37 -1.76
C ARG A 274 -6.68 11.08 -3.16
N GLY A 275 -6.17 11.80 -4.17
CA GLY A 275 -6.53 11.56 -5.57
C GLY A 275 -6.13 10.16 -6.04
N ASP A 276 -4.90 9.71 -5.72
CA ASP A 276 -4.45 8.35 -6.06
C ASP A 276 -5.39 7.29 -5.46
N ALA A 277 -5.81 7.48 -4.20
CA ALA A 277 -6.73 6.56 -3.53
C ALA A 277 -8.12 6.54 -4.20
N ALA A 278 -8.69 7.68 -4.50
CA ALA A 278 -10.02 7.78 -5.11
C ALA A 278 -10.03 7.16 -6.53
N GLU A 279 -9.02 7.46 -7.35
CA GLU A 279 -8.89 6.90 -8.69
C GLU A 279 -8.66 5.39 -8.64
N PHE A 280 -7.75 4.92 -7.77
CA PHE A 280 -7.46 3.49 -7.62
C PHE A 280 -8.69 2.69 -7.17
N LEU A 281 -9.39 3.11 -6.12
CA LEU A 281 -10.56 2.39 -5.60
C LEU A 281 -11.67 2.29 -6.66
N THR A 282 -11.85 3.35 -7.46
CA THR A 282 -12.78 3.34 -8.60
C THR A 282 -12.36 2.34 -9.68
N LEU A 283 -11.07 2.30 -10.02
CA LEU A 283 -10.53 1.36 -11.01
C LEU A 283 -10.59 -0.07 -10.50
N ALA A 284 -10.27 -0.31 -9.24
CA ALA A 284 -10.31 -1.63 -8.61
C ALA A 284 -11.70 -2.25 -8.73
N GLN A 285 -12.75 -1.47 -8.43
CA GLN A 285 -14.13 -1.89 -8.60
C GLN A 285 -14.48 -2.17 -10.07
N ARG A 286 -14.14 -1.22 -10.97
CA ARG A 286 -14.47 -1.33 -12.40
C ARG A 286 -13.82 -2.54 -13.07
N LEU A 287 -12.59 -2.86 -12.68
CA LEU A 287 -11.82 -3.98 -13.22
C LEU A 287 -12.04 -5.29 -12.46
N ALA A 288 -12.82 -5.26 -11.38
CA ALA A 288 -13.09 -6.41 -10.51
C ALA A 288 -11.81 -7.17 -10.14
N ILE A 289 -10.78 -6.42 -9.68
CA ILE A 289 -9.48 -7.02 -9.37
C ILE A 289 -9.60 -8.07 -8.26
N LYS A 290 -8.79 -9.11 -8.35
CA LYS A 290 -8.76 -10.18 -7.35
C LYS A 290 -7.83 -9.79 -6.21
N VAL A 291 -8.33 -9.89 -5.00
CA VAL A 291 -7.58 -9.62 -3.78
C VAL A 291 -7.50 -10.89 -2.95
N THR A 292 -6.31 -11.41 -2.76
CA THR A 292 -6.09 -12.60 -1.92
C THR A 292 -5.73 -12.15 -0.52
N THR A 293 -6.41 -12.69 0.50
CA THR A 293 -6.18 -12.34 1.90
C THR A 293 -6.02 -13.57 2.78
N THR A 294 -5.21 -13.42 3.84
CA THR A 294 -5.08 -14.40 4.93
C THR A 294 -5.61 -13.74 6.21
N PRO A 295 -6.78 -14.19 6.72
CA PRO A 295 -7.37 -13.57 7.90
C PRO A 295 -6.70 -14.08 9.19
N TYR A 296 -6.57 -13.18 10.15
CA TYR A 296 -6.09 -13.43 11.51
C TYR A 296 -7.09 -12.86 12.53
N PRO A 297 -7.38 -13.54 13.63
CA PRO A 297 -8.05 -12.94 14.77
C PRO A 297 -7.26 -11.73 15.29
N PHE A 298 -7.95 -10.73 15.82
CA PHE A 298 -7.31 -9.51 16.33
C PHE A 298 -6.20 -9.78 17.37
N ASP A 299 -6.44 -10.73 18.29
CA ASP A 299 -5.48 -11.13 19.32
C ASP A 299 -4.25 -11.90 18.80
N GLN A 300 -4.20 -12.18 17.49
CA GLN A 300 -3.07 -12.78 16.80
C GLN A 300 -2.25 -11.77 15.96
N ALA A 301 -2.32 -10.48 16.27
CA ALA A 301 -1.57 -9.46 15.55
C ALA A 301 -0.05 -9.72 15.53
N ASP A 302 0.52 -10.18 16.64
CA ASP A 302 1.94 -10.61 16.69
C ASP A 302 2.24 -11.75 15.73
N GLN A 303 1.36 -12.77 15.68
CA GLN A 303 1.55 -13.90 14.78
C GLN A 303 1.47 -13.46 13.31
N ALA A 304 0.55 -12.56 12.97
CA ALA A 304 0.44 -12.00 11.62
C ALA A 304 1.73 -11.25 11.21
N LEU A 305 2.34 -10.47 12.12
CA LEU A 305 3.62 -9.81 11.85
C LEU A 305 4.79 -10.81 11.72
N VAL A 306 4.81 -11.88 12.52
CA VAL A 306 5.82 -12.95 12.43
C VAL A 306 5.67 -13.71 11.09
N ASP A 307 4.45 -13.98 10.65
CA ASP A 307 4.19 -14.64 9.37
C ASP A 307 4.54 -13.74 8.18
N LEU A 308 4.27 -12.43 8.30
CA LEU A 308 4.68 -11.44 7.32
C LEU A 308 6.21 -11.34 7.20
N ALA A 309 6.93 -11.32 8.33
CA ALA A 309 8.39 -11.30 8.37
C ALA A 309 9.01 -12.55 7.72
N GLY A 310 8.34 -13.70 7.85
CA GLY A 310 8.77 -14.99 7.30
C GLY A 310 8.24 -15.29 5.90
N ASP A 311 7.61 -14.33 5.21
CA ASP A 311 6.98 -14.52 3.89
C ASP A 311 5.99 -15.71 3.84
N ARG A 312 5.27 -15.97 4.96
CA ARG A 312 4.29 -17.07 5.08
C ARG A 312 2.86 -16.65 4.78
N ILE A 313 2.59 -15.36 4.53
CA ILE A 313 1.27 -14.86 4.20
C ILE A 313 1.00 -15.04 2.69
N HIS A 314 -0.11 -15.68 2.35
CA HIS A 314 -0.61 -15.71 0.98
C HIS A 314 -1.48 -14.48 0.71
N GLY A 315 -1.04 -13.61 -0.22
CA GLY A 315 -1.69 -12.33 -0.48
C GLY A 315 -1.41 -11.30 0.59
N ALA A 316 -2.43 -10.80 1.29
CA ALA A 316 -2.31 -9.81 2.36
C ALA A 316 -2.86 -10.35 3.69
N GLY A 317 -2.13 -10.15 4.79
CA GLY A 317 -2.63 -10.45 6.14
C GLY A 317 -3.71 -9.43 6.54
N VAL A 318 -4.78 -9.89 7.19
CA VAL A 318 -5.86 -9.02 7.66
C VAL A 318 -6.31 -9.41 9.05
N LEU A 319 -6.21 -8.49 10.00
CA LEU A 319 -6.75 -8.65 11.34
C LEU A 319 -8.27 -8.43 11.31
N LEU A 320 -9.02 -9.40 11.78
CA LEU A 320 -10.46 -9.31 11.94
C LEU A 320 -10.80 -8.93 13.37
N MET A 321 -11.52 -7.82 13.55
CA MET A 321 -12.05 -7.47 14.87
C MET A 321 -13.13 -8.46 15.28
N LYS A 322 -13.22 -8.77 16.57
CA LYS A 322 -14.35 -9.56 17.08
C LYS A 322 -15.62 -8.77 16.78
N SER A 323 -16.58 -9.37 16.09
CA SER A 323 -17.91 -8.78 15.96
C SER A 323 -18.38 -8.45 17.39
N ALA A 324 -18.77 -7.19 17.63
CA ALA A 324 -19.46 -6.86 18.86
C ALA A 324 -20.65 -7.85 18.95
N GLY A 325 -20.58 -8.82 19.85
CA GLY A 325 -21.66 -9.75 20.06
C GLY A 325 -22.91 -8.93 20.27
N THR A 326 -23.94 -9.18 19.47
CA THR A 326 -25.31 -8.80 19.82
C THR A 326 -25.57 -9.47 21.15
N GLY A 327 -25.30 -8.76 22.25
CA GLY A 327 -25.68 -9.18 23.59
C GLY A 327 -27.18 -9.43 23.55
N GLY A 328 -27.55 -10.71 23.73
CA GLY A 328 -28.92 -11.14 23.91
C GLY A 328 -29.50 -10.65 25.23
#